data_03a256bb2005cd63230201dc08cfc7be
#
_entry.id   03a256bb2005cd63230201dc08cfc7be
#
_cell.length_a   1.000
_cell.length_b   1.000
_cell.length_c   1.000
_cell.angle_alpha   90.00
_cell.angle_beta   90.00
_cell.angle_gamma   90.00
#
_symmetry.space_group_name_H-M   'P 1'
#
loop_
_entity.id
_entity.type
_entity.pdbx_description
1 polymer ?
#
loop_
_entity_poly.entity_id
_entity_poly.type
_entity_poly.pdbx_seq_one_letter_code
_entity_poly.pdbx_strand_id
1 'polypeptide(L)'
;MINQAYLIESLAPLVFRSGKPFGSVASAQDATFPLPSAIAGMIRAIQIEQHAGQYQDYQGRLNHEDYQKILSVQSQGPFLVRFNPDHLDDYTILVPKPANALYFESREDKKTHLVRLAPNAFDSERCGSDLPTGLLPVQMQKNLKGKPQSGVTYWTLEHFLGWQQGQEFSFESIEATGLKTLAIDIRTHVKIDSTSASSEDGKLFQTASLDLNHQLQGQRIAGKKWDDERYGFVVFTEQQLTQDLATLGGERRLSYFKPVKSTQYLKPSDDLLEKINQNKGFSLSLLTPAVFENGYLPAWLDQNTLCGKLPQSDVEVKLESVAIDRWLPVSG
;
A
#
# COMPACT_ATOMS: atom_id res chain seq x y z
N MET A 1 14.61 14.24 -10.87
CA MET A 1 14.78 12.80 -10.53
C MET A 1 14.52 12.62 -9.05
N ILE A 2 13.73 11.62 -8.69
CA ILE A 2 13.44 11.28 -7.28
C ILE A 2 14.73 10.78 -6.63
N ASN A 3 15.26 11.54 -5.69
CA ASN A 3 16.55 11.29 -5.04
C ASN A 3 16.54 11.53 -3.53
N GLN A 4 15.43 12.01 -2.97
CA GLN A 4 15.25 12.22 -1.54
C GLN A 4 14.34 11.12 -0.98
N ALA A 5 14.65 10.64 0.21
CA ALA A 5 13.82 9.69 0.94
C ALA A 5 13.54 10.23 2.35
N TYR A 6 12.29 10.09 2.79
CA TYR A 6 11.87 10.50 4.12
C TYR A 6 11.13 9.37 4.82
N LEU A 7 11.55 9.07 6.03
CA LEU A 7 10.83 8.18 6.93
C LEU A 7 9.79 9.00 7.68
N ILE A 8 8.54 8.52 7.68
CA ILE A 8 7.40 9.14 8.35
C ILE A 8 7.03 8.30 9.56
N GLU A 9 7.18 8.89 10.73
CA GLU A 9 6.80 8.31 12.02
C GLU A 9 5.57 9.04 12.56
N SER A 10 4.44 8.34 12.72
CA SER A 10 3.22 8.96 13.24
C SER A 10 3.29 9.17 14.76
N LEU A 11 2.85 10.32 15.24
CA LEU A 11 2.74 10.62 16.66
C LEU A 11 1.43 10.15 17.28
N ALA A 12 0.44 9.85 16.46
CA ALA A 12 -0.88 9.37 16.87
C ALA A 12 -1.44 8.44 15.78
N PRO A 13 -2.47 7.63 16.09
CA PRO A 13 -3.15 6.81 15.10
C PRO A 13 -3.63 7.65 13.92
N LEU A 14 -3.33 7.19 12.69
CA LEU A 14 -3.59 7.91 11.45
C LEU A 14 -4.97 7.58 10.89
N VAL A 15 -5.71 8.62 10.50
CA VAL A 15 -7.06 8.49 9.93
C VAL A 15 -7.00 8.67 8.42
N PHE A 16 -7.33 7.61 7.69
CA PHE A 16 -7.53 7.66 6.24
C PHE A 16 -8.95 7.18 5.95
N ARG A 17 -9.73 8.02 5.28
CA ARG A 17 -11.14 7.73 5.02
C ARG A 17 -11.28 6.67 3.94
N SER A 18 -12.17 5.71 4.20
CA SER A 18 -12.71 4.85 3.15
C SER A 18 -13.80 5.61 2.37
N GLY A 19 -14.15 5.12 1.16
CA GLY A 19 -15.26 5.67 0.38
C GLY A 19 -16.65 5.32 0.91
N LYS A 20 -16.73 4.67 2.08
CA LYS A 20 -18.01 4.29 2.67
C LYS A 20 -18.69 5.49 3.34
N PRO A 21 -20.04 5.55 3.31
CA PRO A 21 -20.78 6.52 4.11
C PRO A 21 -20.47 6.37 5.59
N PHE A 22 -20.54 7.47 6.34
CA PHE A 22 -20.40 7.42 7.79
C PHE A 22 -21.50 6.55 8.40
N GLY A 23 -21.07 5.48 9.09
CA GLY A 23 -21.95 4.62 9.89
C GLY A 23 -21.85 4.95 11.38
N SER A 24 -22.83 4.52 12.15
CA SER A 24 -22.79 4.64 13.62
C SER A 24 -21.74 3.72 14.26
N VAL A 25 -21.36 2.65 13.57
CA VAL A 25 -20.39 1.65 14.03
C VAL A 25 -19.25 1.56 13.04
N ALA A 26 -18.03 1.82 13.49
CA ALA A 26 -16.82 1.60 12.70
C ALA A 26 -16.38 0.13 12.78
N SER A 27 -15.76 -0.35 11.72
CA SER A 27 -15.08 -1.63 11.67
C SER A 27 -13.61 -1.45 11.36
N ALA A 28 -12.81 -2.48 11.64
CA ALA A 28 -11.40 -2.50 11.24
C ALA A 28 -11.21 -2.32 9.71
N GLN A 29 -12.25 -2.61 8.91
CA GLN A 29 -12.23 -2.42 7.46
C GLN A 29 -12.37 -0.95 7.03
N ASP A 30 -12.75 -0.05 7.94
CA ASP A 30 -12.90 1.38 7.65
C ASP A 30 -11.57 2.13 7.77
N ALA A 31 -10.59 1.56 8.47
CA ALA A 31 -9.22 2.05 8.44
C ALA A 31 -8.54 1.53 7.17
N THR A 32 -8.17 2.45 6.29
CA THR A 32 -7.54 2.13 5.00
C THR A 32 -6.05 2.43 5.02
N PHE A 33 -5.29 1.70 4.20
CA PHE A 33 -3.91 2.07 3.92
C PHE A 33 -3.89 3.41 3.17
N PRO A 34 -2.95 4.34 3.49
CA PRO A 34 -2.92 5.64 2.84
C PRO A 34 -2.73 5.53 1.33
N LEU A 35 -3.52 6.31 0.58
CA LEU A 35 -3.33 6.48 -0.84
C LEU A 35 -2.06 7.30 -1.13
N PRO A 36 -1.41 7.09 -2.28
CA PRO A 36 -0.30 7.95 -2.72
C PRO A 36 -0.66 9.44 -2.72
N SER A 37 -1.92 9.79 -3.00
CA SER A 37 -2.42 11.17 -2.96
C SER A 37 -2.35 11.81 -1.57
N ALA A 38 -2.49 11.04 -0.49
CA ALA A 38 -2.36 11.55 0.88
C ALA A 38 -0.93 12.02 1.17
N ILE A 39 0.06 11.26 0.72
CA ILE A 39 1.48 11.62 0.86
C ILE A 39 1.85 12.78 -0.07
N ALA A 40 1.40 12.74 -1.32
CA ALA A 40 1.61 13.86 -2.24
C ALA A 40 1.01 15.16 -1.68
N GLY A 41 -0.17 15.08 -1.05
CA GLY A 41 -0.80 16.21 -0.37
C GLY A 41 0.04 16.75 0.80
N MET A 42 0.61 15.88 1.62
CA MET A 42 1.52 16.27 2.72
C MET A 42 2.77 16.97 2.17
N ILE A 43 3.46 16.39 1.19
CA ILE A 43 4.66 16.96 0.58
C ILE A 43 4.36 18.34 -0.01
N ARG A 44 3.25 18.48 -0.73
CA ARG A 44 2.80 19.75 -1.30
C ARG A 44 2.49 20.80 -0.23
N ALA A 45 1.84 20.40 0.86
CA ALA A 45 1.58 21.32 1.99
C ALA A 45 2.89 21.83 2.60
N ILE A 46 3.86 20.96 2.84
CA ILE A 46 5.19 21.34 3.34
C ILE A 46 5.89 22.29 2.36
N GLN A 47 5.82 22.02 1.05
CA GLN A 47 6.40 22.90 0.03
C GLN A 47 5.78 24.30 0.06
N ILE A 48 4.47 24.39 0.22
CA ILE A 48 3.77 25.69 0.34
C ILE A 48 4.25 26.44 1.58
N GLU A 49 4.35 25.77 2.73
CA GLU A 49 4.81 26.38 3.99
C GLU A 49 6.27 26.81 3.92
N GLN A 50 7.15 25.99 3.38
CA GLN A 50 8.57 26.31 3.22
C GLN A 50 8.82 27.53 2.31
N HIS A 51 7.94 27.76 1.35
CA HIS A 51 8.02 28.83 0.37
C HIS A 51 6.88 29.84 0.51
N ALA A 52 6.30 29.97 1.71
CA ALA A 52 5.14 30.82 2.04
C ALA A 52 5.48 32.24 1.60
N GLY A 53 5.92 32.96 1.13
CA GLY A 53 6.23 34.26 0.56
C GLY A 53 6.50 34.24 -0.95
N GLN A 54 6.75 33.06 -1.52
CA GLN A 54 6.97 32.91 -2.95
C GLN A 54 5.73 32.47 -3.72
N TYR A 55 4.91 31.60 -3.10
CA TYR A 55 3.77 30.96 -3.74
C TYR A 55 2.42 31.58 -3.39
N GLN A 56 2.33 32.36 -2.34
CA GLN A 56 1.08 32.93 -1.87
C GLN A 56 1.06 34.44 -2.03
N ASP A 57 -0.08 34.98 -2.46
CA ASP A 57 -0.32 36.42 -2.41
C ASP A 57 -0.52 36.88 -0.94
N TYR A 58 -0.66 38.20 -0.75
CA TYR A 58 -0.90 38.78 0.57
C TYR A 58 -2.19 38.32 1.27
N GLN A 59 -3.07 37.62 0.53
CA GLN A 59 -4.30 36.97 1.06
C GLN A 59 -4.13 35.47 1.28
N GLY A 60 -2.92 34.95 1.12
CA GLY A 60 -2.62 33.53 1.29
C GLY A 60 -3.11 32.63 0.13
N ARG A 61 -3.43 33.21 -1.04
CA ARG A 61 -3.89 32.47 -2.22
C ARG A 61 -2.72 32.15 -3.14
N LEU A 62 -2.69 30.91 -3.62
CA LEU A 62 -1.73 30.47 -4.64
C LEU A 62 -2.11 31.03 -6.00
N ASN A 63 -1.14 31.54 -6.74
CA ASN A 63 -1.35 31.85 -8.15
C ASN A 63 -1.40 30.57 -8.99
N HIS A 64 -1.93 30.62 -10.20
CA HIS A 64 -2.15 29.46 -11.04
C HIS A 64 -0.85 28.75 -11.45
N GLU A 65 0.19 29.49 -11.79
CA GLU A 65 1.47 28.91 -12.22
C GLU A 65 2.18 28.16 -11.08
N ASP A 66 2.20 28.75 -9.89
CA ASP A 66 2.81 28.13 -8.72
C ASP A 66 1.99 26.93 -8.23
N TYR A 67 0.67 26.97 -8.36
CA TYR A 67 -0.19 25.83 -8.12
C TYR A 67 0.16 24.65 -9.04
N GLN A 68 0.36 24.90 -10.34
CA GLN A 68 0.76 23.85 -11.28
C GLN A 68 2.16 23.29 -10.97
N LYS A 69 3.12 24.12 -10.58
CA LYS A 69 4.45 23.66 -10.14
C LYS A 69 4.36 22.75 -8.93
N ILE A 70 3.55 23.11 -7.93
CA ILE A 70 3.34 22.31 -6.72
C ILE A 70 2.65 20.99 -7.07
N LEU A 71 1.67 21.00 -7.97
CA LEU A 71 1.00 19.77 -8.42
C LEU A 71 1.92 18.83 -9.19
N SER A 72 2.92 19.36 -9.89
CA SER A 72 3.88 18.55 -10.67
C SER A 72 4.93 17.83 -9.82
N VAL A 73 5.04 18.14 -8.53
CA VAL A 73 5.98 17.50 -7.61
C VAL A 73 5.75 15.99 -7.58
N GLN A 74 6.79 15.25 -7.96
CA GLN A 74 6.75 13.80 -8.01
C GLN A 74 7.05 13.18 -6.64
N SER A 75 6.28 12.16 -6.32
CA SER A 75 6.49 11.35 -5.12
C SER A 75 6.13 9.88 -5.37
N GLN A 76 6.76 8.99 -4.63
CA GLN A 76 6.47 7.55 -4.63
C GLN A 76 6.22 7.08 -3.20
N GLY A 77 5.30 6.15 -3.04
CA GLY A 77 4.85 5.66 -1.74
C GLY A 77 3.43 6.13 -1.40
N PRO A 78 3.01 5.99 -0.14
CA PRO A 78 3.80 5.54 1.00
C PRO A 78 4.09 4.04 0.95
N PHE A 79 5.30 3.64 1.34
CA PHE A 79 5.63 2.25 1.58
C PHE A 79 5.71 2.02 3.09
N LEU A 80 5.04 0.98 3.58
CA LEU A 80 5.15 0.59 4.98
C LEU A 80 6.59 0.19 5.27
N VAL A 81 7.13 0.62 6.41
CA VAL A 81 8.46 0.22 6.86
C VAL A 81 8.45 -0.22 8.30
N ARG A 82 9.34 -1.14 8.60
CA ARG A 82 9.80 -1.47 9.94
C ARG A 82 11.20 -0.90 10.07
N PHE A 83 11.47 -0.13 11.12
CA PHE A 83 12.73 0.61 11.26
C PHE A 83 13.24 0.62 12.71
N ASN A 84 14.54 0.82 12.85
CA ASN A 84 15.17 1.05 14.13
C ASN A 84 15.12 2.55 14.47
N PRO A 85 14.49 2.97 15.59
CA PRO A 85 14.39 4.38 15.96
C PRO A 85 15.73 5.06 16.25
N ASP A 86 16.75 4.29 16.65
CA ASP A 86 18.09 4.79 16.92
C ASP A 86 18.97 4.87 15.67
N HIS A 87 18.60 4.14 14.62
CA HIS A 87 19.31 4.06 13.34
C HIS A 87 18.32 4.10 12.17
N LEU A 88 17.81 5.29 11.84
CA LEU A 88 16.72 5.47 10.87
C LEU A 88 17.03 4.96 9.46
N ASP A 89 18.30 4.88 9.09
CA ASP A 89 18.76 4.29 7.82
C ASP A 89 18.66 2.75 7.80
N ASP A 90 18.47 2.12 8.98
CA ASP A 90 18.21 0.69 9.12
C ASP A 90 16.70 0.46 9.12
N TYR A 91 16.13 0.38 7.93
CA TYR A 91 14.72 0.12 7.74
C TYR A 91 14.47 -0.97 6.69
N THR A 92 13.40 -1.72 6.89
CA THR A 92 12.93 -2.76 5.97
C THR A 92 11.60 -2.32 5.36
N ILE A 93 11.53 -2.22 4.03
CA ILE A 93 10.29 -1.95 3.33
C ILE A 93 9.40 -3.19 3.36
N LEU A 94 8.15 -3.00 3.75
CA LEU A 94 7.10 -4.00 3.77
C LEU A 94 6.08 -3.67 2.69
N VAL A 95 5.79 -4.63 1.83
CA VAL A 95 4.85 -4.48 0.71
C VAL A 95 3.70 -5.46 0.84
N PRO A 96 2.54 -5.19 0.26
CA PRO A 96 1.46 -6.16 0.25
C PRO A 96 1.91 -7.52 -0.29
N LYS A 97 1.46 -8.59 0.34
CA LYS A 97 1.65 -9.96 -0.16
C LYS A 97 1.24 -10.02 -1.64
N PRO A 98 2.04 -10.64 -2.53
CA PRO A 98 1.62 -10.83 -3.91
C PRO A 98 0.26 -11.52 -4.00
N ALA A 99 -0.67 -10.98 -4.78
CA ALA A 99 -2.02 -11.54 -4.90
C ALA A 99 -2.01 -12.95 -5.51
N ASN A 100 -0.95 -13.30 -6.24
CA ASN A 100 -0.73 -14.65 -6.74
C ASN A 100 0.00 -15.60 -5.76
N ALA A 101 0.18 -15.19 -4.52
CA ALA A 101 0.72 -16.01 -3.43
C ALA A 101 -0.42 -16.47 -2.52
N LEU A 102 -0.62 -17.77 -2.40
CA LEU A 102 -1.66 -18.39 -1.60
C LEU A 102 -1.05 -19.19 -0.45
N TYR A 103 -1.48 -18.91 0.78
CA TYR A 103 -1.24 -19.80 1.91
C TYR A 103 -2.26 -20.92 1.91
N PHE A 104 -1.80 -22.16 1.97
CA PHE A 104 -2.65 -23.32 1.79
C PHE A 104 -2.29 -24.44 2.77
N GLU A 105 -3.21 -24.79 3.66
CA GLU A 105 -3.04 -25.92 4.58
C GLU A 105 -3.34 -27.23 3.86
N SER A 106 -2.32 -28.06 3.69
CA SER A 106 -2.45 -29.38 3.11
C SER A 106 -3.13 -30.35 4.08
N ARG A 107 -4.03 -31.20 3.54
CA ARG A 107 -4.65 -32.28 4.32
C ARG A 107 -3.71 -33.45 4.60
N GLU A 108 -2.66 -33.59 3.80
CA GLU A 108 -1.73 -34.72 3.86
C GLU A 108 -0.75 -34.58 5.03
N ASP A 109 -0.09 -33.44 5.13
CA ASP A 109 0.95 -33.19 6.13
C ASP A 109 0.54 -32.20 7.24
N LYS A 110 -0.67 -31.59 7.13
CA LYS A 110 -1.19 -30.60 8.06
C LYS A 110 -0.33 -29.34 8.19
N LYS A 111 0.49 -29.05 7.19
CA LYS A 111 1.35 -27.86 7.14
C LYS A 111 0.75 -26.80 6.23
N THR A 112 1.09 -25.55 6.52
CA THR A 112 0.78 -24.44 5.63
C THR A 112 1.89 -24.33 4.60
N HIS A 113 1.51 -24.42 3.34
CA HIS A 113 2.39 -24.23 2.20
C HIS A 113 2.15 -22.87 1.57
N LEU A 114 3.20 -22.27 1.03
CA LEU A 114 3.11 -21.13 0.15
C LEU A 114 3.02 -21.62 -1.30
N VAL A 115 1.90 -21.34 -1.94
CA VAL A 115 1.57 -21.83 -3.28
C VAL A 115 1.48 -20.67 -4.25
N ARG A 116 2.13 -20.81 -5.40
CA ARG A 116 2.04 -19.83 -6.49
C ARG A 116 0.83 -20.09 -7.36
N LEU A 117 0.06 -19.04 -7.63
CA LEU A 117 -0.98 -19.04 -8.66
C LEU A 117 -0.38 -18.53 -9.96
N ALA A 118 -0.77 -19.14 -11.06
CA ALA A 118 -0.34 -18.76 -12.42
C ALA A 118 -1.51 -18.76 -13.39
N PRO A 119 -1.43 -17.99 -14.48
CA PRO A 119 -2.40 -18.05 -15.55
C PRO A 119 -2.51 -19.48 -16.12
N ASN A 120 -3.73 -19.99 -16.23
CA ASN A 120 -3.96 -21.30 -16.82
C ASN A 120 -5.38 -21.34 -17.44
N ALA A 121 -5.50 -21.82 -18.64
CA ALA A 121 -6.79 -22.00 -19.28
C ALA A 121 -7.61 -23.08 -18.58
N PHE A 122 -8.93 -22.90 -18.56
CA PHE A 122 -9.83 -23.96 -18.13
C PHE A 122 -9.88 -25.10 -19.17
N ASP A 123 -10.13 -26.29 -18.71
CA ASP A 123 -10.58 -27.38 -19.56
C ASP A 123 -11.98 -27.05 -20.08
N SER A 124 -12.06 -26.68 -21.36
CA SER A 124 -13.28 -26.13 -21.98
C SER A 124 -14.49 -27.08 -21.98
N GLU A 125 -14.28 -28.36 -21.76
CA GLU A 125 -15.35 -29.37 -21.75
C GLU A 125 -16.10 -29.42 -20.41
N ARG A 126 -15.51 -28.91 -19.32
CA ARG A 126 -16.04 -29.12 -17.96
C ARG A 126 -16.17 -27.84 -17.12
N CYS A 127 -15.61 -26.75 -17.56
CA CYS A 127 -15.54 -25.51 -16.78
C CYS A 127 -16.03 -24.32 -17.60
N GLY A 128 -16.79 -23.43 -16.95
CA GLY A 128 -17.15 -22.11 -17.45
C GLY A 128 -16.66 -21.02 -16.52
N SER A 129 -16.57 -19.81 -17.01
CA SER A 129 -16.19 -18.62 -16.25
C SER A 129 -16.93 -17.40 -16.77
N ASP A 130 -17.18 -16.45 -15.90
CA ASP A 130 -17.68 -15.11 -16.21
C ASP A 130 -16.54 -14.08 -16.43
N LEU A 131 -15.29 -14.55 -16.51
CA LEU A 131 -14.17 -13.68 -16.84
C LEU A 131 -14.34 -13.06 -18.24
N PRO A 132 -13.87 -11.83 -18.45
CA PRO A 132 -13.83 -11.21 -19.76
C PRO A 132 -13.12 -12.11 -20.79
N THR A 133 -13.63 -12.09 -22.03
CA THR A 133 -13.06 -12.89 -23.12
C THR A 133 -11.56 -12.61 -23.30
N GLY A 134 -10.76 -13.66 -23.30
CA GLY A 134 -9.30 -13.59 -23.45
C GLY A 134 -8.51 -13.40 -22.16
N LEU A 135 -9.18 -13.25 -21.01
CA LEU A 135 -8.52 -13.22 -19.71
C LEU A 135 -8.44 -14.62 -19.12
N LEU A 136 -7.24 -15.06 -18.76
CA LEU A 136 -7.01 -16.36 -18.14
C LEU A 136 -7.20 -16.28 -16.62
N PRO A 137 -7.84 -17.28 -16.00
CA PRO A 137 -7.89 -17.38 -14.56
C PRO A 137 -6.52 -17.71 -13.97
N VAL A 138 -6.27 -17.27 -12.75
CA VAL A 138 -5.10 -17.69 -11.96
C VAL A 138 -5.45 -18.95 -11.18
N GLN A 139 -4.63 -19.99 -11.31
CA GLN A 139 -4.85 -21.30 -10.70
C GLN A 139 -3.59 -21.80 -9.99
N MET A 140 -3.78 -22.71 -9.03
CA MET A 140 -2.64 -23.40 -8.40
C MET A 140 -1.92 -24.26 -9.43
N GLN A 141 -0.59 -24.13 -9.47
CA GLN A 141 0.24 -24.97 -10.34
C GLN A 141 0.40 -26.40 -9.79
N LYS A 142 0.20 -26.59 -8.47
CA LYS A 142 0.28 -27.90 -7.82
C LYS A 142 -1.12 -28.31 -7.38
N ASN A 143 -1.49 -29.56 -7.68
CA ASN A 143 -2.76 -30.11 -7.22
C ASN A 143 -2.64 -30.54 -5.75
N LEU A 144 -2.93 -29.64 -4.83
CA LEU A 144 -2.91 -29.88 -3.39
C LEU A 144 -4.34 -30.08 -2.87
N LYS A 145 -4.53 -31.08 -2.00
CA LYS A 145 -5.79 -31.26 -1.29
C LYS A 145 -5.73 -30.55 0.06
N GLY A 146 -6.63 -29.58 0.29
CA GLY A 146 -6.60 -28.81 1.52
C GLY A 146 -7.53 -27.61 1.47
N LYS A 147 -7.16 -26.55 2.17
CA LYS A 147 -7.93 -25.30 2.21
C LYS A 147 -7.00 -24.08 2.28
N PRO A 148 -7.42 -22.94 1.71
CA PRO A 148 -6.73 -21.68 1.92
C PRO A 148 -6.67 -21.31 3.42
N GLN A 149 -5.56 -20.66 3.81
CA GLN A 149 -5.34 -20.17 5.17
C GLN A 149 -5.02 -18.67 5.15
N SER A 150 -5.33 -18.02 6.27
CA SER A 150 -4.84 -16.67 6.54
C SER A 150 -3.37 -16.71 6.96
N GLY A 151 -2.65 -15.65 6.68
CA GLY A 151 -1.24 -15.56 7.06
C GLY A 151 -0.76 -14.12 7.05
N VAL A 152 0.50 -13.93 6.77
CA VAL A 152 1.17 -12.63 6.69
C VAL A 152 0.65 -11.83 5.50
N THR A 153 0.19 -10.61 5.72
CA THR A 153 -0.36 -9.73 4.67
C THR A 153 0.66 -8.76 4.08
N TYR A 154 1.77 -8.53 4.81
CA TYR A 154 2.87 -7.69 4.32
C TYR A 154 4.17 -8.49 4.34
N TRP A 155 4.80 -8.59 3.17
CA TRP A 155 6.09 -9.23 3.00
C TRP A 155 7.21 -8.20 3.01
N THR A 156 8.43 -8.63 3.32
CA THR A 156 9.59 -7.79 3.02
C THR A 156 9.71 -7.58 1.51
N LEU A 157 10.18 -6.41 1.09
CA LEU A 157 10.42 -6.14 -0.33
C LEU A 157 11.39 -7.17 -0.95
N GLU A 158 12.35 -7.66 -0.19
CA GLU A 158 13.29 -8.71 -0.62
C GLU A 158 12.55 -10.01 -1.01
N HIS A 159 11.69 -10.53 -0.12
CA HIS A 159 10.88 -11.71 -0.42
C HIS A 159 9.93 -11.49 -1.60
N PHE A 160 9.36 -10.29 -1.69
CA PHE A 160 8.49 -9.93 -2.80
C PHE A 160 9.25 -9.96 -4.13
N LEU A 161 10.42 -9.34 -4.21
CA LEU A 161 11.26 -9.32 -5.42
C LEU A 161 11.75 -10.73 -5.79
N GLY A 162 12.19 -11.53 -4.81
CA GLY A 162 12.54 -12.93 -5.03
C GLY A 162 11.36 -13.74 -5.57
N TRP A 163 10.15 -13.53 -5.03
CA TRP A 163 8.93 -14.15 -5.54
C TRP A 163 8.64 -13.74 -6.99
N GLN A 164 8.78 -12.48 -7.35
CA GLN A 164 8.60 -12.02 -8.73
C GLN A 164 9.63 -12.65 -9.69
N GLN A 165 10.81 -12.97 -9.21
CA GLN A 165 11.86 -13.66 -9.98
C GLN A 165 11.70 -15.19 -10.02
N GLY A 166 10.63 -15.73 -9.43
CA GLY A 166 10.36 -17.17 -9.44
C GLY A 166 10.98 -17.95 -8.28
N GLN A 167 11.59 -17.29 -7.29
CA GLN A 167 12.11 -17.98 -6.10
C GLN A 167 10.97 -18.62 -5.30
N GLU A 168 11.27 -19.78 -4.71
CA GLU A 168 10.37 -20.45 -3.78
C GLU A 168 10.77 -20.11 -2.34
N PHE A 169 9.77 -19.88 -1.50
CA PHE A 169 9.95 -19.62 -0.07
C PHE A 169 9.07 -20.57 0.75
N SER A 170 9.49 -20.89 1.95
CA SER A 170 8.63 -21.56 2.92
C SER A 170 7.67 -20.56 3.57
N PHE A 171 6.53 -21.05 4.06
CA PHE A 171 5.60 -20.22 4.83
C PHE A 171 6.27 -19.62 6.07
N GLU A 172 7.09 -20.43 6.77
CA GLU A 172 7.79 -20.04 7.99
C GLU A 172 8.80 -18.91 7.75
N SER A 173 9.49 -18.92 6.60
CA SER A 173 10.45 -17.85 6.26
C SER A 173 9.74 -16.50 6.05
N ILE A 174 8.57 -16.52 5.41
CA ILE A 174 7.75 -15.33 5.22
C ILE A 174 7.13 -14.87 6.54
N GLU A 175 6.63 -15.81 7.36
CA GLU A 175 6.02 -15.49 8.66
C GLU A 175 7.03 -14.89 9.64
N ALA A 176 8.28 -15.35 9.62
CA ALA A 176 9.34 -14.87 10.50
C ALA A 176 9.73 -13.39 10.25
N THR A 177 9.56 -12.90 9.03
CA THR A 177 10.05 -11.57 8.63
C THR A 177 8.94 -10.59 8.26
N GLY A 178 7.76 -11.10 7.90
CA GLY A 178 6.64 -10.29 7.46
C GLY A 178 5.79 -9.75 8.61
N LEU A 179 4.75 -9.02 8.25
CA LEU A 179 3.76 -8.47 9.18
C LEU A 179 2.37 -9.05 8.89
N LYS A 180 1.72 -9.59 9.90
CA LYS A 180 0.44 -10.27 9.75
C LYS A 180 -0.70 -9.31 9.46
N THR A 181 -0.77 -8.19 10.20
CA THR A 181 -1.79 -7.15 10.03
C THR A 181 -1.33 -5.84 10.65
N LEU A 182 -1.88 -4.72 10.19
CA LEU A 182 -1.71 -3.44 10.87
C LEU A 182 -2.69 -3.34 12.05
N ALA A 183 -2.25 -2.74 13.14
CA ALA A 183 -3.12 -2.47 14.27
C ALA A 183 -4.12 -1.36 13.94
N ILE A 184 -5.35 -1.53 14.39
CA ILE A 184 -6.45 -0.60 14.19
C ILE A 184 -6.94 -0.12 15.55
N ASP A 185 -6.97 1.19 15.73
CA ASP A 185 -7.56 1.86 16.88
C ASP A 185 -9.00 2.29 16.54
N ILE A 186 -9.98 1.75 17.27
CA ILE A 186 -11.39 2.11 17.11
C ILE A 186 -11.81 2.94 18.31
N ARG A 187 -12.22 4.18 18.05
CA ARG A 187 -12.66 5.13 19.07
C ARG A 187 -14.12 5.48 18.90
N THR A 188 -14.83 5.49 20.03
CA THR A 188 -16.21 5.95 20.09
C THR A 188 -16.24 7.44 20.45
N HIS A 189 -17.01 8.21 19.70
CA HIS A 189 -17.20 9.64 19.84
C HIS A 189 -18.67 9.94 20.07
N VAL A 190 -18.93 11.03 20.75
CA VAL A 190 -20.28 11.58 20.93
C VAL A 190 -20.27 13.06 20.47
N LYS A 191 -21.32 13.46 19.80
CA LYS A 191 -21.51 14.87 19.49
C LYS A 191 -21.95 15.61 20.75
N ILE A 192 -21.24 16.69 21.06
CA ILE A 192 -21.60 17.60 22.16
C ILE A 192 -22.40 18.79 21.59
N ASP A 193 -23.54 19.03 22.14
CA ASP A 193 -24.31 20.27 21.88
C ASP A 193 -23.57 21.46 22.49
N SER A 194 -23.29 22.47 21.67
CA SER A 194 -22.48 23.62 22.08
C SER A 194 -23.23 24.56 23.07
N THR A 195 -24.53 24.47 23.13
CA THR A 195 -25.38 25.35 23.98
C THR A 195 -25.56 24.75 25.36
N SER A 196 -25.88 23.46 25.43
CA SER A 196 -26.11 22.73 26.69
C SER A 196 -24.87 22.09 27.28
N ALA A 197 -23.76 22.00 26.50
CA ALA A 197 -22.53 21.27 26.82
C ALA A 197 -22.76 19.76 27.17
N SER A 198 -23.91 19.21 26.74
CA SER A 198 -24.28 17.81 26.92
C SER A 198 -24.23 17.03 25.63
N SER A 199 -24.25 15.68 25.72
CA SER A 199 -24.31 14.83 24.55
C SER A 199 -25.66 14.94 23.84
N GLU A 200 -25.64 15.01 22.50
CA GLU A 200 -26.86 14.87 21.69
C GLU A 200 -27.30 13.42 21.61
N ASP A 201 -28.56 13.13 21.87
CA ASP A 201 -29.12 11.80 21.74
C ASP A 201 -29.04 11.27 20.31
N GLY A 202 -28.67 10.01 20.17
CA GLY A 202 -28.54 9.36 18.86
C GLY A 202 -27.33 9.80 18.02
N LYS A 203 -26.42 10.62 18.58
CA LYS A 203 -25.22 11.12 17.89
C LYS A 203 -23.93 10.44 18.38
N LEU A 204 -24.01 9.16 18.60
CA LEU A 204 -22.84 8.32 18.85
C LEU A 204 -22.27 7.83 17.52
N PHE A 205 -20.95 7.95 17.32
CA PHE A 205 -20.29 7.45 16.13
C PHE A 205 -18.89 6.90 16.47
N GLN A 206 -18.35 6.08 15.59
CA GLN A 206 -17.04 5.51 15.75
C GLN A 206 -16.12 5.89 14.59
N THR A 207 -14.84 6.00 14.90
CA THR A 207 -13.77 6.15 13.90
C THR A 207 -12.78 5.01 14.02
N ALA A 208 -12.27 4.55 12.89
CA ALA A 208 -11.18 3.58 12.83
C ALA A 208 -9.93 4.28 12.28
N SER A 209 -8.78 4.03 12.90
CA SER A 209 -7.49 4.61 12.52
C SER A 209 -6.37 3.58 12.55
N LEU A 210 -5.32 3.78 11.75
CA LEU A 210 -4.11 2.95 11.77
C LEU A 210 -3.24 3.35 12.95
N ASP A 211 -2.98 2.41 13.86
CA ASP A 211 -2.07 2.61 14.99
C ASP A 211 -0.73 1.93 14.75
N LEU A 212 0.20 2.64 14.12
CA LEU A 212 1.53 2.12 13.83
C LEU A 212 2.39 1.98 15.10
N ASN A 213 2.08 2.72 16.16
CA ASN A 213 2.83 2.69 17.42
C ASN A 213 2.42 1.50 18.32
N HIS A 214 1.17 1.01 18.15
CA HIS A 214 0.67 -0.12 18.93
C HIS A 214 0.97 -1.48 18.30
N GLN A 215 1.62 -1.49 17.15
CA GLN A 215 1.77 -2.66 16.30
C GLN A 215 2.45 -3.86 16.98
N LEU A 216 3.24 -3.62 18.01
CA LEU A 216 4.13 -4.65 18.56
C LEU A 216 3.60 -5.38 19.81
N GLN A 217 2.47 -4.96 20.39
CA GLN A 217 1.99 -5.54 21.66
C GLN A 217 1.64 -7.04 21.60
N GLY A 218 1.34 -7.57 20.41
CA GLY A 218 0.98 -8.98 20.24
C GLY A 218 2.00 -9.84 19.49
N GLN A 219 2.99 -9.23 18.83
CA GLN A 219 3.96 -9.91 17.98
C GLN A 219 5.39 -9.80 18.56
N ARG A 220 5.59 -10.30 19.76
CA ARG A 220 6.96 -10.43 20.28
C ARG A 220 7.72 -11.43 19.42
N ILE A 221 8.58 -10.91 18.56
CA ILE A 221 9.64 -11.73 17.97
C ILE A 221 10.51 -12.20 19.13
N ALA A 222 10.61 -13.50 19.32
CA ALA A 222 11.35 -14.08 20.44
C ALA A 222 12.77 -13.49 20.49
N GLY A 223 13.13 -12.88 21.61
CA GLY A 223 14.47 -12.32 21.86
C GLY A 223 14.65 -10.84 21.53
N LYS A 224 13.69 -10.14 20.89
CA LYS A 224 13.78 -8.68 20.69
C LYS A 224 13.02 -7.91 21.78
N LYS A 225 13.59 -6.82 22.24
CA LYS A 225 12.94 -5.89 23.15
C LYS A 225 11.90 -5.06 22.39
N TRP A 226 10.86 -4.64 23.10
CA TRP A 226 9.76 -3.83 22.60
C TRP A 226 10.18 -2.53 21.88
N ASP A 227 11.28 -1.91 22.34
CA ASP A 227 11.75 -0.62 21.87
C ASP A 227 12.67 -0.70 20.64
N ASP A 228 13.02 -1.90 20.17
CA ASP A 228 14.04 -2.10 19.14
C ASP A 228 13.55 -1.85 17.70
N GLU A 229 12.24 -1.88 17.45
CA GLU A 229 11.67 -1.68 16.10
C GLU A 229 10.34 -0.94 16.17
N ARG A 230 10.12 -0.04 15.20
CA ARG A 230 8.88 0.70 15.01
C ARG A 230 8.38 0.56 13.57
N TYR A 231 7.11 0.91 13.40
CA TYR A 231 6.49 0.95 12.08
C TYR A 231 6.20 2.40 11.68
N GLY A 232 6.36 2.66 10.39
CA GLY A 232 6.13 3.96 9.80
C GLY A 232 5.95 3.83 8.29
N PHE A 233 6.11 4.92 7.58
CA PHE A 233 6.14 4.92 6.12
C PHE A 233 7.45 5.49 5.62
N VAL A 234 7.90 5.04 4.45
CA VAL A 234 8.93 5.74 3.67
C VAL A 234 8.29 6.29 2.41
N VAL A 235 8.70 7.49 2.05
CA VAL A 235 8.31 8.15 0.81
C VAL A 235 9.56 8.62 0.09
N PHE A 236 9.49 8.62 -1.24
CA PHE A 236 10.54 9.14 -2.10
C PHE A 236 10.00 10.34 -2.87
N THR A 237 10.79 11.39 -2.98
CA THR A 237 10.41 12.61 -3.69
C THR A 237 11.63 13.26 -4.33
N GLU A 238 11.41 14.16 -5.27
CA GLU A 238 12.47 15.00 -5.83
C GLU A 238 12.72 16.27 -4.99
N GLN A 239 11.86 16.54 -4.00
CA GLN A 239 11.90 17.77 -3.21
C GLN A 239 12.69 17.58 -1.91
N GLN A 240 13.48 18.60 -1.59
CA GLN A 240 14.11 18.70 -0.28
C GLN A 240 13.11 19.33 0.71
N LEU A 241 12.78 18.58 1.77
CA LEU A 241 11.88 19.03 2.84
C LEU A 241 12.73 19.47 4.03
N THR A 242 12.49 20.69 4.52
CA THR A 242 13.26 21.30 5.61
C THR A 242 12.54 21.27 6.95
N GLN A 243 11.21 21.11 6.95
CA GLN A 243 10.44 20.86 8.16
C GLN A 243 10.53 19.39 8.53
N ASP A 244 10.40 19.07 9.80
CA ASP A 244 10.46 17.74 10.36
C ASP A 244 9.11 17.24 10.91
N LEU A 245 8.09 18.10 10.94
CA LEU A 245 6.77 17.83 11.48
C LEU A 245 5.68 18.33 10.53
N ALA A 246 4.74 17.46 10.17
CA ALA A 246 3.59 17.81 9.34
C ALA A 246 2.36 16.99 9.69
N THR A 247 1.20 17.40 9.19
CA THR A 247 -0.04 16.64 9.30
C THR A 247 -0.14 15.62 8.19
N LEU A 248 -0.55 14.39 8.53
CA LEU A 248 -0.80 13.31 7.59
C LEU A 248 -2.17 12.69 7.82
N GLY A 249 -2.96 12.58 6.75
CA GLY A 249 -4.32 12.04 6.79
C GLY A 249 -5.34 13.02 7.38
N GLY A 250 -6.45 12.47 7.85
CA GLY A 250 -7.54 13.24 8.45
C GLY A 250 -7.25 13.67 9.89
N GLU A 251 -8.11 14.55 10.42
CA GLU A 251 -8.08 15.01 11.83
C GLU A 251 -6.77 15.70 12.25
N ARG A 252 -6.00 16.23 11.29
CA ARG A 252 -4.72 16.94 11.53
C ARG A 252 -3.74 16.13 12.40
N ARG A 253 -3.65 14.81 12.18
CA ARG A 253 -2.72 13.95 12.91
C ARG A 253 -1.29 14.29 12.54
N LEU A 254 -0.48 14.58 13.56
CA LEU A 254 0.92 14.96 13.37
C LEU A 254 1.80 13.73 13.15
N SER A 255 2.77 13.90 12.28
CA SER A 255 3.81 12.90 11.99
C SER A 255 5.16 13.60 11.85
N TYR A 256 6.22 12.99 12.36
CA TYR A 256 7.58 13.35 12.00
C TYR A 256 7.93 12.79 10.64
N PHE A 257 8.66 13.55 9.84
CA PHE A 257 9.32 13.04 8.66
C PHE A 257 10.81 13.41 8.71
N LYS A 258 11.65 12.41 8.59
CA LYS A 258 13.09 12.50 8.81
C LYS A 258 13.81 12.02 7.55
N PRO A 259 14.85 12.73 7.07
CA PRO A 259 15.61 12.28 5.92
C PRO A 259 16.29 10.94 6.22
N VAL A 260 16.24 10.03 5.27
CA VAL A 260 16.91 8.73 5.33
C VAL A 260 17.60 8.44 4.00
N LYS A 261 18.53 7.49 3.98
CA LYS A 261 19.17 7.06 2.74
C LYS A 261 18.13 6.49 1.78
N SER A 262 18.16 6.97 0.54
CA SER A 262 17.34 6.40 -0.52
C SER A 262 17.85 5.01 -0.88
N THR A 263 16.97 4.01 -0.83
CA THR A 263 17.28 2.65 -1.27
C THR A 263 17.03 2.54 -2.78
N GLN A 264 17.91 1.86 -3.50
CA GLN A 264 17.76 1.63 -4.94
C GLN A 264 16.80 0.47 -5.28
N TYR A 265 16.18 -0.15 -4.28
CA TYR A 265 15.38 -1.37 -4.42
C TYR A 265 14.12 -1.24 -5.31
N LEU A 266 13.68 -0.02 -5.61
CA LEU A 266 12.52 0.23 -6.46
C LEU A 266 12.86 0.34 -7.95
N LYS A 267 14.12 0.18 -8.33
CA LYS A 267 14.53 0.14 -9.74
C LYS A 267 14.65 -1.32 -10.19
N PRO A 268 14.08 -1.67 -11.36
CA PRO A 268 14.31 -2.98 -11.93
C PRO A 268 15.80 -3.19 -12.21
N SER A 269 16.31 -4.39 -11.96
CA SER A 269 17.68 -4.75 -12.31
C SER A 269 17.80 -4.98 -13.82
N ASP A 270 19.00 -4.82 -14.37
CA ASP A 270 19.27 -5.09 -15.78
C ASP A 270 18.97 -6.54 -16.15
N ASP A 271 19.29 -7.51 -15.26
CA ASP A 271 18.95 -8.93 -15.41
C ASP A 271 17.42 -9.14 -15.53
N LEU A 272 16.61 -8.43 -14.76
CA LEU A 272 15.15 -8.48 -14.87
C LEU A 272 14.68 -7.97 -16.22
N LEU A 273 15.24 -6.86 -16.69
CA LEU A 273 14.89 -6.29 -18.00
C LEU A 273 15.27 -7.24 -19.15
N GLU A 274 16.43 -7.90 -19.07
CA GLU A 274 16.83 -8.94 -20.04
C GLU A 274 15.84 -10.10 -20.04
N LYS A 275 15.45 -10.61 -18.87
CA LYS A 275 14.46 -11.70 -18.75
C LYS A 275 13.09 -11.32 -19.32
N ILE A 276 12.61 -10.09 -19.10
CA ILE A 276 11.38 -9.58 -19.70
C ILE A 276 11.48 -9.60 -21.23
N ASN A 277 12.58 -9.13 -21.78
CA ASN A 277 12.80 -9.10 -23.23
C ASN A 277 12.87 -10.51 -23.84
N GLN A 278 13.52 -11.44 -23.16
CA GLN A 278 13.63 -12.84 -23.62
C GLN A 278 12.29 -13.57 -23.57
N ASN A 279 11.54 -13.43 -22.48
CA ASN A 279 10.27 -14.12 -22.27
C ASN A 279 9.07 -13.41 -22.92
N LYS A 280 9.24 -12.16 -23.39
CA LYS A 280 8.19 -11.32 -23.96
C LYS A 280 6.96 -11.21 -23.06
N GLY A 281 7.17 -11.26 -21.74
CA GLY A 281 6.11 -11.16 -20.75
C GLY A 281 6.67 -10.76 -19.39
N PHE A 282 5.82 -10.15 -18.57
CA PHE A 282 6.16 -9.72 -17.22
C PHE A 282 4.94 -9.70 -16.32
N SER A 283 5.17 -9.68 -15.02
CA SER A 283 4.16 -9.44 -14.01
C SER A 283 4.32 -8.02 -13.46
N LEU A 284 3.23 -7.24 -13.50
CA LEU A 284 3.17 -5.91 -12.89
C LEU A 284 2.40 -5.99 -11.58
N SER A 285 3.00 -5.54 -10.49
CA SER A 285 2.37 -5.56 -9.17
C SER A 285 2.24 -4.15 -8.61
N LEU A 286 1.08 -3.85 -8.02
CA LEU A 286 0.84 -2.62 -7.29
C LEU A 286 1.37 -2.77 -5.86
N LEU A 287 2.31 -1.92 -5.47
CA LEU A 287 2.89 -1.89 -4.11
C LEU A 287 2.16 -0.90 -3.20
N THR A 288 1.38 0.00 -3.78
CA THR A 288 0.50 0.95 -3.09
C THR A 288 -0.90 0.87 -3.68
N PRO A 289 -1.95 1.31 -2.97
CA PRO A 289 -3.29 1.37 -3.54
C PRO A 289 -3.32 2.25 -4.79
N ALA A 290 -4.05 1.80 -5.81
CA ALA A 290 -4.31 2.56 -7.03
C ALA A 290 -5.83 2.68 -7.26
N VAL A 291 -6.25 3.79 -7.84
CA VAL A 291 -7.65 4.06 -8.21
C VAL A 291 -7.75 4.01 -9.73
N PHE A 292 -8.57 3.12 -10.24
CA PHE A 292 -8.86 3.01 -11.67
C PHE A 292 -10.35 3.24 -11.91
N GLU A 293 -10.69 3.96 -12.98
CA GLU A 293 -12.08 4.25 -13.35
C GLU A 293 -12.87 2.98 -13.69
N ASN A 294 -12.19 1.98 -14.25
CA ASN A 294 -12.79 0.74 -14.71
C ASN A 294 -12.51 -0.45 -13.76
N GLY A 295 -12.66 -0.24 -12.47
CA GLY A 295 -12.46 -1.27 -11.45
C GLY A 295 -11.00 -1.71 -11.33
N TYR A 296 -10.68 -2.92 -11.77
CA TYR A 296 -9.31 -3.45 -11.73
C TYR A 296 -8.47 -3.08 -12.96
N LEU A 297 -9.09 -2.58 -14.02
CA LEU A 297 -8.44 -2.35 -15.31
C LEU A 297 -7.87 -0.92 -15.37
N PRO A 298 -6.55 -0.77 -15.54
CA PRO A 298 -5.94 0.54 -15.74
C PRO A 298 -6.48 1.23 -17.00
N ALA A 299 -6.63 2.57 -16.96
CA ALA A 299 -7.20 3.35 -18.06
C ALA A 299 -6.39 3.30 -19.38
N TRP A 300 -5.15 2.86 -19.34
CA TRP A 300 -4.31 2.68 -20.52
C TRP A 300 -4.49 1.33 -21.22
N LEU A 301 -5.37 0.44 -20.71
CA LEU A 301 -5.80 -0.79 -21.36
C LEU A 301 -7.23 -0.64 -21.89
N ASP A 302 -7.45 -1.06 -23.11
CA ASP A 302 -8.79 -1.16 -23.71
C ASP A 302 -9.58 -2.31 -23.08
N GLN A 303 -10.83 -2.06 -22.69
CA GLN A 303 -11.66 -3.04 -21.97
C GLN A 303 -12.06 -4.26 -22.80
N ASN A 304 -12.15 -4.12 -24.12
CA ASN A 304 -12.62 -5.19 -25.00
C ASN A 304 -11.47 -6.06 -25.49
N THR A 305 -10.33 -5.43 -25.81
CA THR A 305 -9.17 -6.13 -26.37
C THR A 305 -8.15 -6.52 -25.32
N LEU A 306 -8.21 -5.92 -24.13
CA LEU A 306 -7.23 -6.04 -23.03
C LEU A 306 -5.81 -5.59 -23.45
N CYS A 307 -5.71 -4.82 -24.53
CA CYS A 307 -4.45 -4.33 -25.08
C CYS A 307 -4.27 -2.85 -24.77
N GLY A 308 -3.02 -2.40 -24.75
CA GLY A 308 -2.70 -0.99 -24.58
C GLY A 308 -1.20 -0.73 -24.57
N LYS A 309 -0.81 0.52 -24.30
CA LYS A 309 0.59 0.91 -24.16
C LYS A 309 0.93 1.16 -22.69
N LEU A 310 2.07 0.68 -22.26
CA LEU A 310 2.57 1.00 -20.91
C LEU A 310 2.77 2.51 -20.76
N PRO A 311 2.37 3.10 -19.63
CA PRO A 311 2.58 4.53 -19.38
C PRO A 311 4.05 4.93 -19.54
N GLN A 312 4.28 6.10 -20.15
CA GLN A 312 5.61 6.65 -20.43
C GLN A 312 6.53 5.75 -21.28
N SER A 313 5.93 4.89 -22.10
CA SER A 313 6.63 3.92 -22.95
C SER A 313 5.85 3.70 -24.25
N ASP A 314 6.53 3.25 -25.30
CA ASP A 314 5.91 2.80 -26.55
C ASP A 314 5.68 1.28 -26.60
N VAL A 315 5.87 0.61 -25.49
CA VAL A 315 5.69 -0.85 -25.43
C VAL A 315 4.21 -1.20 -25.41
N GLU A 316 3.77 -1.92 -26.44
CA GLU A 316 2.44 -2.48 -26.50
C GLU A 316 2.36 -3.76 -25.68
N VAL A 317 1.30 -3.88 -24.91
CA VAL A 317 1.07 -5.03 -24.03
C VAL A 317 -0.35 -5.51 -24.13
N LYS A 318 -0.55 -6.80 -23.84
CA LYS A 318 -1.86 -7.42 -23.66
C LYS A 318 -1.95 -7.99 -22.25
N LEU A 319 -3.03 -7.69 -21.56
CA LEU A 319 -3.32 -8.29 -20.27
C LEU A 319 -3.74 -9.75 -20.47
N GLU A 320 -3.02 -10.67 -19.87
CA GLU A 320 -3.28 -12.11 -19.96
C GLU A 320 -4.07 -12.62 -18.76
N SER A 321 -3.78 -12.08 -17.57
CA SER A 321 -4.40 -12.54 -16.33
C SER A 321 -4.31 -11.47 -15.26
N VAL A 322 -5.21 -11.51 -14.28
CA VAL A 322 -5.24 -10.61 -13.13
C VAL A 322 -5.40 -11.42 -11.85
N ALA A 323 -4.53 -11.16 -10.89
CA ALA A 323 -4.69 -11.65 -9.53
C ALA A 323 -5.06 -10.46 -8.62
N ILE A 324 -6.24 -10.50 -8.01
CA ILE A 324 -6.77 -9.47 -7.13
C ILE A 324 -7.05 -10.10 -5.77
N ASP A 325 -6.35 -9.63 -4.76
CA ASP A 325 -6.57 -10.10 -3.39
C ASP A 325 -7.69 -9.27 -2.71
N ARG A 326 -7.66 -7.94 -2.91
CA ARG A 326 -8.59 -7.03 -2.21
C ARG A 326 -8.87 -5.77 -3.01
N TRP A 327 -10.10 -5.32 -2.97
CA TRP A 327 -10.49 -3.99 -3.43
C TRP A 327 -11.34 -3.27 -2.38
N LEU A 328 -11.31 -1.95 -2.37
CA LEU A 328 -12.09 -1.11 -1.47
C LEU A 328 -12.65 0.09 -2.23
N PRO A 329 -13.87 0.54 -1.93
CA PRO A 329 -14.39 1.77 -2.50
C PRO A 329 -13.60 2.97 -1.94
N VAL A 330 -13.30 3.92 -2.82
CA VAL A 330 -12.61 5.17 -2.47
C VAL A 330 -13.55 6.32 -2.79
N SER A 331 -13.69 7.28 -1.85
CA SER A 331 -14.36 8.54 -2.14
C SER A 331 -13.43 9.43 -2.96
N GLY A 332 -13.94 9.99 -4.05
CA GLY A 332 -13.26 11.03 -4.83
C GLY A 332 -13.19 12.35 -4.08
#